data_9a5fee561c1f82f3e397fbfcd97a974a
#
_entry.id   9a5fee561c1f82f3e397fbfcd97a974a
#
_cell.length_a   1.000
_cell.length_b   1.000
_cell.length_c   1.000
_cell.angle_alpha   90.00
_cell.angle_beta   90.00
_cell.angle_gamma   90.00
#
_symmetry.space_group_name_H-M   'P 1'
#
loop_
_entity.id
_entity.type
_entity.pdbx_description
1 polymer ?
#
loop_
_entity_poly.entity_id
_entity_poly.type
_entity_poly.pdbx_seq_one_letter_code
_entity_poly.pdbx_strand_id
1 'polypeptide(L)'
;FEALANDRNGSFTLDTLLPVSAAAQAYGGSTMFLEAGERVSVEDLLRGIIVLSGNDATVVIAEALGGTEARFSQMMTTRAQQMGMTNSTFTNSNGWPKAGHLMSVRDLGLLTTKLIQDYPQFYPMFAEEEFLFDAKEPANRFNRNPLLTLGVGADGLKTGHTQEAGYGLVGSAKQGDRRIIFVLSGLETAEERARESETITNWAFRQFAQTELGKAGTVIAEAQVSIGAEPTVGLELAEDLSVLIPVNSL
;
A
#
# COMPACT_ATOMS: atom_id res chain seq x y z
N PHE A 1 6.11 7.42 5.28
CA PHE A 1 5.19 7.36 6.44
C PHE A 1 5.92 6.97 7.72
N GLU A 2 6.82 5.97 7.71
CA GLU A 2 7.59 5.58 8.90
C GLU A 2 8.42 6.73 9.46
N ALA A 3 9.07 7.53 8.60
CA ALA A 3 9.83 8.69 9.03
C ALA A 3 8.94 9.75 9.71
N LEU A 4 7.77 10.02 9.14
CA LEU A 4 6.78 10.93 9.72
C LEU A 4 6.24 10.41 11.07
N ALA A 5 5.89 9.13 11.14
CA ALA A 5 5.32 8.52 12.34
C ALA A 5 6.33 8.44 13.50
N ASN A 6 7.61 8.31 13.20
CA ASN A 6 8.70 8.19 14.19
C ASN A 6 9.35 9.51 14.56
N ASP A 7 9.02 10.61 13.89
CA ASP A 7 9.59 11.92 14.21
C ASP A 7 8.99 12.52 15.49
N ARG A 8 9.72 12.37 16.60
CA ARG A 8 9.31 12.88 17.91
C ARG A 8 9.67 14.35 18.13
N ASN A 9 10.51 14.91 17.27
CA ASN A 9 11.07 16.24 17.45
C ASN A 9 10.41 17.30 16.55
N GLY A 10 9.49 16.91 15.65
CA GLY A 10 8.86 17.79 14.67
C GLY A 10 9.83 18.31 13.60
N SER A 11 10.93 17.59 13.36
CA SER A 11 11.94 17.96 12.36
C SER A 11 11.58 17.48 10.95
N PHE A 12 10.72 16.48 10.84
CA PHE A 12 10.23 15.91 9.59
C PHE A 12 8.71 15.71 9.65
N THR A 13 7.97 16.73 9.25
CA THR A 13 6.50 16.78 9.26
C THR A 13 5.96 16.87 7.84
N LEU A 14 4.65 16.80 7.67
CA LEU A 14 4.00 17.02 6.38
C LEU A 14 4.31 18.40 5.78
N ASP A 15 4.45 19.42 6.61
CA ASP A 15 4.77 20.79 6.20
C ASP A 15 6.27 21.02 5.91
N THR A 16 7.13 20.03 6.21
CA THR A 16 8.57 20.17 5.97
C THR A 16 8.84 20.35 4.48
N LEU A 17 9.52 21.45 4.15
CA LEU A 17 9.88 21.76 2.76
C LEU A 17 11.21 21.09 2.40
N LEU A 18 11.20 20.29 1.34
CA LEU A 18 12.37 19.58 0.82
C LEU A 18 12.87 20.23 -0.48
N PRO A 19 14.19 20.38 -0.66
CA PRO A 19 14.75 20.95 -1.89
C PRO A 19 14.69 19.94 -3.03
N VAL A 20 14.31 20.39 -4.21
CA VAL A 20 14.34 19.60 -5.45
C VAL A 20 15.73 19.69 -6.06
N SER A 21 16.39 18.55 -6.27
CA SER A 21 17.68 18.45 -6.92
C SER A 21 17.57 18.44 -8.45
N ALA A 22 18.68 18.72 -9.14
CA ALA A 22 18.75 18.54 -10.59
C ALA A 22 18.58 17.06 -10.99
N ALA A 23 18.95 16.11 -10.13
CA ALA A 23 18.74 14.69 -10.37
C ALA A 23 17.25 14.32 -10.31
N ALA A 24 16.51 14.88 -9.35
CA ALA A 24 15.05 14.70 -9.27
C ALA A 24 14.35 15.28 -10.51
N GLN A 25 14.66 16.51 -10.89
CA GLN A 25 14.09 17.15 -12.10
C GLN A 25 14.37 16.37 -13.38
N ALA A 26 15.52 15.71 -13.47
CA ALA A 26 15.92 14.97 -14.69
C ALA A 26 15.15 13.64 -14.88
N TYR A 27 14.37 13.21 -13.90
CA TYR A 27 13.61 11.97 -14.02
C TYR A 27 12.48 12.11 -15.05
N GLY A 28 12.32 11.06 -15.85
CA GLY A 28 11.29 10.97 -16.88
C GLY A 28 10.08 10.15 -16.45
N GLY A 29 9.19 9.91 -17.41
CA GLY A 29 7.93 9.18 -17.20
C GLY A 29 6.89 10.03 -16.52
N SER A 30 6.19 9.48 -15.52
CA SER A 30 5.21 10.24 -14.73
C SER A 30 5.93 11.11 -13.71
N THR A 31 5.67 12.41 -13.71
CA THR A 31 6.32 13.40 -12.85
C THR A 31 5.32 14.41 -12.30
N MET A 32 5.70 15.14 -11.27
CA MET A 32 5.03 16.34 -10.80
C MET A 32 5.49 17.60 -11.55
N PHE A 33 6.47 17.48 -12.47
CA PHE A 33 7.15 18.58 -13.17
C PHE A 33 7.89 19.53 -12.21
N LEU A 34 8.59 18.92 -11.23
CA LEU A 34 9.38 19.66 -10.25
C LEU A 34 10.61 20.30 -10.89
N GLU A 35 10.94 21.52 -10.48
CA GLU A 35 12.12 22.25 -10.98
C GLU A 35 13.24 22.29 -9.94
N ALA A 36 14.48 22.09 -10.38
CA ALA A 36 15.64 22.16 -9.49
C ALA A 36 15.73 23.51 -8.78
N GLY A 37 15.91 23.45 -7.47
CA GLY A 37 15.93 24.64 -6.58
C GLY A 37 14.57 24.98 -5.95
N GLU A 38 13.47 24.43 -6.44
CA GLU A 38 12.18 24.50 -5.74
C GLU A 38 12.25 23.84 -4.37
N ARG A 39 11.32 24.24 -3.51
CA ARG A 39 11.09 23.58 -2.23
C ARG A 39 9.64 23.16 -2.13
N VAL A 40 9.41 21.88 -1.95
CA VAL A 40 8.08 21.27 -1.97
C VAL A 40 7.82 20.60 -0.62
N SER A 41 6.58 20.71 -0.12
CA SER A 41 6.19 20.10 1.14
C SER A 41 6.19 18.56 1.04
N VAL A 42 6.48 17.90 2.15
CA VAL A 42 6.39 16.43 2.23
C VAL A 42 4.97 15.97 1.90
N GLU A 43 3.94 16.72 2.30
CA GLU A 43 2.55 16.42 1.95
C GLU A 43 2.31 16.42 0.44
N ASP A 44 2.73 17.48 -0.26
CA ASP A 44 2.58 17.56 -1.72
C ASP A 44 3.38 16.49 -2.44
N LEU A 45 4.60 16.20 -1.98
CA LEU A 45 5.41 15.11 -2.53
C LEU A 45 4.73 13.75 -2.35
N LEU A 46 4.13 13.46 -1.20
CA LEU A 46 3.40 12.21 -0.96
C LEU A 46 2.16 12.12 -1.86
N ARG A 47 1.37 13.18 -1.97
CA ARG A 47 0.22 13.23 -2.90
C ARG A 47 0.68 13.06 -4.34
N GLY A 48 1.74 13.73 -4.73
CA GLY A 48 2.34 13.59 -6.05
C GLY A 48 2.80 12.17 -6.36
N ILE A 49 3.42 11.49 -5.40
CA ILE A 49 3.80 10.07 -5.53
C ILE A 49 2.58 9.17 -5.67
N ILE A 50 1.56 9.38 -4.86
CA ILE A 50 0.38 8.51 -4.77
C ILE A 50 -0.54 8.74 -5.97
N VAL A 51 -0.96 9.97 -6.19
CA VAL A 51 -1.99 10.33 -7.18
C VAL A 51 -1.39 10.45 -8.57
N LEU A 52 -0.32 11.23 -8.72
CA LEU A 52 0.32 11.52 -10.01
C LEU A 52 1.36 10.47 -10.43
N SER A 53 1.78 9.62 -9.48
CA SER A 53 2.88 8.66 -9.69
C SER A 53 4.23 9.35 -9.99
N GLY A 54 4.50 10.50 -9.31
CA GLY A 54 5.65 11.35 -9.56
C GLY A 54 6.98 10.67 -9.25
N ASN A 55 7.75 10.32 -10.29
CA ASN A 55 9.07 9.74 -10.16
C ASN A 55 10.07 10.75 -9.56
N ASP A 56 9.98 12.00 -9.97
CA ASP A 56 10.75 13.13 -9.43
C ASP A 56 10.53 13.31 -7.93
N ALA A 57 9.27 13.27 -7.48
CA ALA A 57 8.92 13.37 -6.07
C ALA A 57 9.50 12.21 -5.23
N THR A 58 9.55 10.99 -5.77
CA THR A 58 10.19 9.86 -5.05
C THR A 58 11.67 10.10 -4.83
N VAL A 59 12.37 10.70 -5.80
CA VAL A 59 13.79 11.02 -5.68
C VAL A 59 14.02 12.10 -4.63
N VAL A 60 13.18 13.15 -4.57
CA VAL A 60 13.26 14.19 -3.53
C VAL A 60 13.15 13.58 -2.13
N ILE A 61 12.16 12.70 -1.91
CA ILE A 61 12.00 11.98 -0.64
C ILE A 61 13.20 11.06 -0.36
N ALA A 62 13.69 10.36 -1.38
CA ALA A 62 14.83 9.45 -1.24
C ALA A 62 16.12 10.19 -0.84
N GLU A 63 16.38 11.33 -1.45
CA GLU A 63 17.54 12.18 -1.11
C GLU A 63 17.42 12.76 0.30
N ALA A 64 16.24 13.22 0.69
CA ALA A 64 16.00 13.76 2.03
C ALA A 64 16.23 12.73 3.13
N LEU A 65 15.75 11.49 2.94
CA LEU A 65 15.83 10.44 3.97
C LEU A 65 17.12 9.63 3.90
N GLY A 66 17.65 9.40 2.70
CA GLY A 66 18.83 8.56 2.46
C GLY A 66 20.12 9.34 2.19
N GLY A 67 20.02 10.64 1.92
CA GLY A 67 21.14 11.46 1.41
C GLY A 67 21.41 11.24 -0.08
N THR A 68 21.14 10.03 -0.59
CA THR A 68 21.16 9.68 -2.02
C THR A 68 20.09 8.65 -2.32
N GLU A 69 19.58 8.62 -3.57
CA GLU A 69 18.62 7.61 -3.99
C GLU A 69 19.17 6.17 -3.84
N ALA A 70 20.45 5.96 -4.16
CA ALA A 70 21.08 4.65 -4.04
C ALA A 70 21.08 4.14 -2.59
N ARG A 71 21.43 5.00 -1.63
CA ARG A 71 21.40 4.64 -0.20
C ARG A 71 19.97 4.41 0.28
N PHE A 72 19.03 5.24 -0.15
CA PHE A 72 17.61 5.07 0.18
C PHE A 72 17.08 3.72 -0.33
N SER A 73 17.45 3.30 -1.56
CA SER A 73 17.08 2.00 -2.12
C SER A 73 17.61 0.83 -1.28
N GLN A 74 18.83 0.93 -0.74
CA GLN A 74 19.37 -0.05 0.21
C GLN A 74 18.56 -0.07 1.52
N MET A 75 18.20 1.11 2.05
CA MET A 75 17.33 1.21 3.23
C MET A 75 15.97 0.57 2.97
N MET A 76 15.36 0.81 1.80
CA MET A 76 14.09 0.18 1.38
C MET A 76 14.23 -1.35 1.36
N THR A 77 15.28 -1.89 0.76
CA THR A 77 15.54 -3.35 0.71
C THR A 77 15.68 -3.94 2.11
N THR A 78 16.49 -3.31 2.96
CA THR A 78 16.67 -3.75 4.35
C THR A 78 15.34 -3.74 5.11
N ARG A 79 14.57 -2.66 4.96
CA ARG A 79 13.28 -2.53 5.63
C ARG A 79 12.25 -3.56 5.12
N ALA A 80 12.22 -3.79 3.81
CA ALA A 80 11.38 -4.82 3.20
C ALA A 80 11.65 -6.21 3.78
N GLN A 81 12.92 -6.59 3.90
CA GLN A 81 13.32 -7.86 4.51
C GLN A 81 12.87 -7.98 5.97
N GLN A 82 13.01 -6.90 6.76
CA GLN A 82 12.52 -6.85 8.15
C GLN A 82 11.00 -7.02 8.24
N MET A 83 10.27 -6.56 7.22
CA MET A 83 8.81 -6.75 7.12
C MET A 83 8.41 -8.14 6.61
N GLY A 84 9.36 -8.99 6.21
CA GLY A 84 9.10 -10.31 5.66
C GLY A 84 8.89 -10.36 4.14
N MET A 85 9.24 -9.28 3.42
CA MET A 85 9.21 -9.20 1.96
C MET A 85 10.47 -9.85 1.37
N THR A 86 10.53 -11.17 1.39
CA THR A 86 11.74 -11.94 1.08
C THR A 86 12.07 -12.07 -0.41
N ASN A 87 11.13 -11.71 -1.28
CA ASN A 87 11.28 -11.81 -2.74
C ASN A 87 11.28 -10.41 -3.41
N SER A 88 11.72 -9.39 -2.66
CA SER A 88 11.75 -8.01 -3.16
C SER A 88 13.09 -7.36 -2.87
N THR A 89 13.63 -6.66 -3.87
CA THR A 89 14.84 -5.85 -3.78
C THR A 89 14.66 -4.55 -4.55
N PHE A 90 15.20 -3.47 -4.01
CA PHE A 90 15.06 -2.13 -4.59
C PHE A 90 16.40 -1.60 -5.05
N THR A 91 16.46 -1.05 -6.25
CA THR A 91 17.64 -0.40 -6.83
C THR A 91 17.42 1.06 -7.20
N ASN A 92 16.18 1.53 -7.05
CA ASN A 92 15.75 2.92 -7.16
C ASN A 92 14.52 3.16 -6.29
N SER A 93 14.07 4.42 -6.20
CA SER A 93 12.96 4.83 -5.34
C SER A 93 11.58 4.75 -5.99
N ASN A 94 11.51 4.63 -7.31
CA ASN A 94 10.28 4.81 -8.09
C ASN A 94 9.78 3.56 -8.82
N GLY A 95 10.56 2.47 -8.83
CA GLY A 95 10.19 1.25 -9.55
C GLY A 95 10.55 1.25 -11.04
N TRP A 96 11.39 2.19 -11.49
CA TRP A 96 11.87 2.18 -12.86
C TRP A 96 12.65 0.89 -13.16
N PRO A 97 12.47 0.27 -14.34
CA PRO A 97 13.15 -0.98 -14.67
C PRO A 97 14.67 -0.84 -14.58
N LYS A 98 15.26 -1.68 -13.73
CA LYS A 98 16.70 -1.72 -13.51
C LYS A 98 17.11 -3.11 -13.03
N ALA A 99 18.25 -3.60 -13.49
CA ALA A 99 18.76 -4.90 -13.06
C ALA A 99 18.80 -5.00 -11.53
N GLY A 100 18.22 -6.08 -10.99
CA GLY A 100 18.12 -6.30 -9.56
C GLY A 100 16.94 -5.59 -8.85
N HIS A 101 16.15 -4.79 -9.55
CA HIS A 101 14.89 -4.25 -9.01
C HIS A 101 13.80 -5.29 -9.17
N LEU A 102 13.44 -5.96 -8.10
CA LEU A 102 12.49 -7.08 -8.10
C LEU A 102 11.41 -6.87 -7.03
N MET A 103 10.18 -7.24 -7.38
CA MET A 103 9.03 -7.18 -6.46
C MET A 103 8.10 -8.35 -6.73
N SER A 104 7.72 -9.09 -5.69
CA SER A 104 6.67 -10.10 -5.81
C SER A 104 5.30 -9.53 -5.47
N VAL A 105 4.25 -10.07 -6.12
CA VAL A 105 2.85 -9.71 -5.80
C VAL A 105 2.49 -10.03 -4.35
N ARG A 106 3.05 -11.11 -3.79
CA ARG A 106 2.89 -11.46 -2.37
C ARG A 106 3.47 -10.37 -1.47
N ASP A 107 4.66 -9.89 -1.77
CA ASP A 107 5.33 -8.87 -0.96
C ASP A 107 4.61 -7.51 -1.06
N LEU A 108 4.05 -7.17 -2.23
CA LEU A 108 3.17 -6.01 -2.38
C LEU A 108 1.91 -6.11 -1.51
N GLY A 109 1.29 -7.28 -1.44
CA GLY A 109 0.16 -7.54 -0.53
C GLY A 109 0.54 -7.36 0.94
N LEU A 110 1.71 -7.86 1.33
CA LEU A 110 2.24 -7.70 2.68
C LEU A 110 2.54 -6.23 3.02
N LEU A 111 3.19 -5.50 2.10
CA LEU A 111 3.44 -4.06 2.25
C LEU A 111 2.14 -3.28 2.42
N THR A 112 1.14 -3.59 1.60
CA THR A 112 -0.18 -2.96 1.66
C THR A 112 -0.86 -3.19 3.01
N THR A 113 -0.84 -4.42 3.50
CA THR A 113 -1.40 -4.75 4.82
C THR A 113 -0.76 -3.92 5.92
N LYS A 114 0.58 -3.83 5.90
CA LYS A 114 1.32 -3.02 6.87
C LYS A 114 1.04 -1.52 6.73
N LEU A 115 0.93 -0.99 5.51
CA LEU A 115 0.55 0.41 5.30
C LEU A 115 -0.79 0.75 5.94
N ILE A 116 -1.79 -0.11 5.77
CA ILE A 116 -3.13 0.09 6.32
C ILE A 116 -3.13 -0.03 7.85
N GLN A 117 -2.40 -1.00 8.40
CA GLN A 117 -2.39 -1.30 9.84
C GLN A 117 -1.50 -0.34 10.63
N ASP A 118 -0.31 -0.05 10.13
CA ASP A 118 0.73 0.66 10.87
C ASP A 118 0.63 2.19 10.67
N TYR A 119 0.03 2.64 9.54
CA TYR A 119 -0.05 4.07 9.18
C TYR A 119 -1.45 4.52 8.76
N PRO A 120 -2.51 4.19 9.53
CA PRO A 120 -3.90 4.50 9.16
C PRO A 120 -4.16 6.00 9.01
N GLN A 121 -3.37 6.86 9.68
CA GLN A 121 -3.50 8.32 9.60
C GLN A 121 -3.09 8.90 8.24
N PHE A 122 -2.22 8.22 7.49
CA PHE A 122 -1.78 8.64 6.15
C PHE A 122 -2.51 7.89 5.02
N TYR A 123 -3.17 6.79 5.36
CA TYR A 123 -3.82 5.92 4.38
C TYR A 123 -4.89 6.63 3.53
N PRO A 124 -5.67 7.60 4.04
CA PRO A 124 -6.66 8.33 3.24
C PRO A 124 -6.12 9.00 1.98
N MET A 125 -4.81 9.33 1.91
CA MET A 125 -4.19 9.89 0.71
C MET A 125 -4.33 8.96 -0.52
N PHE A 126 -4.44 7.65 -0.31
CA PHE A 126 -4.59 6.67 -1.39
C PHE A 126 -5.97 6.66 -2.04
N ALA A 127 -6.97 7.23 -1.37
CA ALA A 127 -8.32 7.39 -1.88
C ALA A 127 -8.54 8.71 -2.63
N GLU A 128 -7.55 9.60 -2.69
CA GLU A 128 -7.65 10.86 -3.41
C GLU A 128 -7.77 10.60 -4.91
N GLU A 129 -8.85 11.09 -5.52
CA GLU A 129 -9.12 10.91 -6.96
C GLU A 129 -8.34 11.89 -7.83
N GLU A 130 -8.01 13.05 -7.28
CA GLU A 130 -7.24 14.07 -7.99
C GLU A 130 -6.34 14.87 -7.04
N PHE A 131 -5.23 15.34 -7.59
CA PHE A 131 -4.32 16.27 -6.94
C PHE A 131 -3.74 17.22 -7.97
N LEU A 132 -4.11 18.50 -7.91
CA LEU A 132 -3.58 19.55 -8.78
C LEU A 132 -2.40 20.23 -8.09
N PHE A 133 -1.18 19.85 -8.50
CA PHE A 133 0.03 20.49 -8.02
C PHE A 133 0.39 21.68 -8.92
N ASP A 134 0.51 22.89 -8.32
CA ASP A 134 1.04 24.12 -8.95
C ASP A 134 0.37 24.55 -10.28
N ALA A 135 -0.60 23.83 -10.78
CA ALA A 135 -1.33 24.10 -12.04
C ALA A 135 -0.44 24.23 -13.31
N LYS A 136 0.86 23.83 -13.25
CA LYS A 136 1.75 23.82 -14.43
C LYS A 136 1.23 22.88 -15.51
N GLU A 137 0.72 21.71 -15.10
CA GLU A 137 0.16 20.69 -16.00
C GLU A 137 -1.24 20.27 -15.55
N PRO A 138 -2.29 21.08 -15.84
CA PRO A 138 -3.63 20.84 -15.30
C PRO A 138 -4.25 19.50 -15.69
N ALA A 139 -3.81 18.88 -16.80
CA ALA A 139 -4.26 17.56 -17.24
C ALA A 139 -3.67 16.42 -16.41
N ASN A 140 -2.51 16.63 -15.75
CA ASN A 140 -1.82 15.66 -14.91
C ASN A 140 -2.27 15.79 -13.46
N ARG A 141 -3.53 15.51 -13.18
CA ARG A 141 -4.11 15.68 -11.84
C ARG A 141 -4.88 14.46 -11.35
N PHE A 142 -5.23 13.52 -12.22
CA PHE A 142 -6.12 12.42 -11.88
C PHE A 142 -5.36 11.18 -11.41
N ASN A 143 -5.90 10.55 -10.36
CA ASN A 143 -5.45 9.23 -9.95
C ASN A 143 -5.80 8.20 -11.02
N ARG A 144 -4.85 7.32 -11.33
CA ARG A 144 -5.01 6.28 -12.37
C ARG A 144 -5.61 4.98 -11.84
N ASN A 145 -6.00 4.94 -10.56
CA ASN A 145 -6.68 3.78 -9.99
C ASN A 145 -8.14 3.76 -10.46
N PRO A 146 -8.53 2.81 -11.33
CA PRO A 146 -9.86 2.79 -11.94
C PRO A 146 -10.98 2.47 -10.95
N LEU A 147 -10.65 1.91 -9.77
CA LEU A 147 -11.65 1.50 -8.79
C LEU A 147 -12.22 2.64 -7.97
N LEU A 148 -11.50 3.76 -7.82
CA LEU A 148 -11.90 4.84 -6.90
C LEU A 148 -13.26 5.45 -7.27
N THR A 149 -13.57 5.51 -8.58
CA THR A 149 -14.81 6.12 -9.10
C THR A 149 -15.97 5.13 -9.29
N LEU A 150 -15.76 3.81 -9.02
CA LEU A 150 -16.78 2.78 -9.31
C LEU A 150 -17.79 2.54 -8.18
N GLY A 151 -17.64 3.18 -7.02
CA GLY A 151 -18.54 2.98 -5.90
C GLY A 151 -18.50 1.57 -5.28
N VAL A 152 -17.42 0.83 -5.50
CA VAL A 152 -17.22 -0.55 -4.99
C VAL A 152 -16.60 -0.58 -3.59
N GLY A 153 -16.47 0.57 -2.93
CA GLY A 153 -15.82 0.70 -1.63
C GLY A 153 -14.30 0.75 -1.70
N ALA A 154 -13.73 1.00 -2.89
CA ALA A 154 -12.28 1.12 -3.07
C ALA A 154 -11.75 2.39 -2.38
N ASP A 155 -10.61 2.24 -1.68
CA ASP A 155 -9.92 3.29 -0.95
C ASP A 155 -8.40 3.28 -1.16
N GLY A 156 -7.94 2.58 -2.17
CA GLY A 156 -6.50 2.50 -2.52
C GLY A 156 -6.20 1.43 -3.56
N LEU A 157 -4.97 1.21 -3.88
CA LEU A 157 -3.77 1.95 -3.47
C LEU A 157 -3.05 2.56 -4.68
N LYS A 158 -2.39 1.70 -5.48
CA LYS A 158 -1.43 2.19 -6.47
C LYS A 158 -1.42 1.38 -7.75
N THR A 159 -1.48 2.07 -8.86
CA THR A 159 -1.23 1.52 -10.19
C THR A 159 0.26 1.49 -10.51
N GLY A 160 0.68 0.54 -11.32
CA GLY A 160 2.01 0.48 -11.93
C GLY A 160 1.91 0.11 -13.40
N HIS A 161 2.91 0.53 -14.17
CA HIS A 161 3.11 0.09 -15.54
C HIS A 161 4.58 0.23 -15.94
N THR A 162 5.15 -0.84 -16.45
CA THR A 162 6.40 -0.87 -17.22
C THR A 162 6.24 -1.84 -18.38
N GLN A 163 7.10 -1.76 -19.38
CA GLN A 163 7.05 -2.71 -20.50
C GLN A 163 7.36 -4.15 -20.03
N GLU A 164 8.24 -4.28 -19.03
CA GLU A 164 8.66 -5.57 -18.48
C GLU A 164 7.59 -6.23 -17.61
N ALA A 165 6.87 -5.43 -16.80
CA ALA A 165 5.90 -5.93 -15.82
C ALA A 165 4.43 -5.85 -16.29
N GLY A 166 4.16 -5.19 -17.42
CA GLY A 166 2.80 -4.91 -17.87
C GLY A 166 2.06 -3.92 -16.95
N TYR A 167 0.76 -3.84 -17.11
CA TYR A 167 -0.11 -3.05 -16.24
C TYR A 167 -0.41 -3.81 -14.95
N GLY A 168 -0.35 -3.10 -13.83
CA GLY A 168 -0.63 -3.65 -12.51
C GLY A 168 -1.44 -2.71 -11.63
N LEU A 169 -2.07 -3.30 -10.61
CA LEU A 169 -2.76 -2.58 -9.55
C LEU A 169 -2.60 -3.35 -8.23
N VAL A 170 -2.17 -2.62 -7.23
CA VAL A 170 -2.43 -3.00 -5.84
C VAL A 170 -3.75 -2.33 -5.46
N GLY A 171 -4.79 -3.12 -5.26
CA GLY A 171 -6.13 -2.64 -4.93
C GLY A 171 -6.50 -2.94 -3.49
N SER A 172 -7.27 -2.04 -2.88
CA SER A 172 -7.94 -2.25 -1.62
C SER A 172 -9.34 -1.68 -1.67
N ALA A 173 -10.29 -2.42 -1.11
CA ALA A 173 -11.67 -1.98 -0.97
C ALA A 173 -12.23 -2.43 0.38
N LYS A 174 -13.14 -1.63 0.95
CA LYS A 174 -13.82 -1.91 2.21
C LYS A 174 -15.34 -1.80 2.03
N GLN A 175 -16.07 -2.83 2.42
CA GLN A 175 -17.54 -2.83 2.49
C GLN A 175 -17.96 -3.32 3.89
N GLY A 176 -18.61 -2.45 4.65
CA GLY A 176 -18.86 -2.69 6.07
C GLY A 176 -17.55 -2.89 6.83
N ASP A 177 -17.45 -3.99 7.57
CA ASP A 177 -16.23 -4.32 8.33
C ASP A 177 -15.23 -5.17 7.53
N ARG A 178 -15.60 -5.62 6.33
CA ARG A 178 -14.74 -6.41 5.48
C ARG A 178 -13.87 -5.53 4.60
N ARG A 179 -12.55 -5.81 4.64
CA ARG A 179 -11.57 -5.27 3.70
C ARG A 179 -11.01 -6.40 2.85
N ILE A 180 -10.82 -6.11 1.58
CA ILE A 180 -10.04 -6.94 0.67
C ILE A 180 -8.80 -6.19 0.21
N ILE A 181 -7.74 -6.94 -0.03
CA ILE A 181 -6.51 -6.47 -0.66
C ILE A 181 -6.19 -7.46 -1.77
N PHE A 182 -5.87 -6.96 -2.94
CA PHE A 182 -5.44 -7.80 -4.07
C PHE A 182 -4.30 -7.12 -4.82
N VAL A 183 -3.54 -7.93 -5.56
CA VAL A 183 -2.44 -7.45 -6.39
C VAL A 183 -2.56 -8.11 -7.76
N LEU A 184 -2.68 -7.29 -8.79
CA LEU A 184 -2.66 -7.68 -10.20
C LEU A 184 -1.37 -7.17 -10.85
N SER A 185 -0.80 -7.95 -11.75
CA SER A 185 0.39 -7.61 -12.53
C SER A 185 0.41 -8.40 -13.83
N GLY A 186 1.12 -7.92 -14.83
CA GLY A 186 1.29 -8.60 -16.09
C GLY A 186 0.14 -8.42 -17.08
N LEU A 187 -0.76 -7.47 -16.84
CA LEU A 187 -1.88 -7.21 -17.74
C LEU A 187 -1.41 -6.41 -18.97
N GLU A 188 -2.06 -6.64 -20.11
CA GLU A 188 -1.62 -6.08 -21.38
C GLU A 188 -2.03 -4.62 -21.56
N THR A 189 -3.18 -4.21 -21.01
CA THR A 189 -3.72 -2.85 -21.19
C THR A 189 -4.27 -2.25 -19.89
N ALA A 190 -4.45 -0.92 -19.90
CA ALA A 190 -5.09 -0.21 -18.79
C ALA A 190 -6.57 -0.60 -18.64
N GLU A 191 -7.25 -0.87 -19.75
CA GLU A 191 -8.65 -1.32 -19.79
C GLU A 191 -8.77 -2.73 -19.18
N GLU A 192 -7.84 -3.63 -19.49
CA GLU A 192 -7.80 -4.95 -18.88
C GLU A 192 -7.56 -4.84 -17.37
N ARG A 193 -6.62 -4.00 -16.94
CA ARG A 193 -6.41 -3.72 -15.51
C ARG A 193 -7.70 -3.24 -14.83
N ALA A 194 -8.43 -2.33 -15.45
CA ALA A 194 -9.70 -1.83 -14.90
C ALA A 194 -10.74 -2.96 -14.76
N ARG A 195 -10.96 -3.73 -15.83
CA ARG A 195 -11.91 -4.84 -15.87
C ARG A 195 -11.59 -5.92 -14.84
N GLU A 196 -10.34 -6.39 -14.81
CA GLU A 196 -9.93 -7.46 -13.88
C GLU A 196 -9.96 -6.98 -12.42
N SER A 197 -9.64 -5.72 -12.16
CA SER A 197 -9.72 -5.13 -10.82
C SER A 197 -11.16 -5.06 -10.32
N GLU A 198 -12.11 -4.64 -11.16
CA GLU A 198 -13.53 -4.63 -10.84
C GLU A 198 -14.06 -6.06 -10.62
N THR A 199 -13.68 -6.98 -11.50
CA THR A 199 -14.09 -8.38 -11.44
C THR A 199 -13.65 -9.03 -10.12
N ILE A 200 -12.37 -8.92 -9.74
CA ILE A 200 -11.87 -9.53 -8.50
C ILE A 200 -12.47 -8.86 -7.26
N THR A 201 -12.71 -7.55 -7.29
CA THR A 201 -13.35 -6.84 -6.19
C THR A 201 -14.77 -7.35 -5.96
N ASN A 202 -15.56 -7.40 -7.01
CA ASN A 202 -16.93 -7.91 -6.95
C ASN A 202 -16.99 -9.38 -6.55
N TRP A 203 -16.08 -10.21 -7.08
CA TRP A 203 -15.98 -11.63 -6.74
C TRP A 203 -15.68 -11.80 -5.25
N ALA A 204 -14.69 -11.11 -4.71
CA ALA A 204 -14.27 -11.25 -3.32
C ALA A 204 -15.39 -10.87 -2.32
N PHE A 205 -16.16 -9.84 -2.61
CA PHE A 205 -17.28 -9.46 -1.73
C PHE A 205 -18.51 -10.35 -1.89
N ARG A 206 -18.77 -10.93 -3.06
CA ARG A 206 -19.96 -11.75 -3.33
C ARG A 206 -19.77 -13.21 -3.01
N GLN A 207 -18.57 -13.77 -3.20
CA GLN A 207 -18.34 -15.21 -3.08
C GLN A 207 -17.92 -15.67 -1.69
N PHE A 208 -17.66 -14.74 -0.78
CA PHE A 208 -17.26 -15.07 0.58
C PHE A 208 -18.13 -14.33 1.59
N ALA A 209 -18.49 -15.04 2.66
CA ALA A 209 -19.21 -14.48 3.80
C ALA A 209 -18.42 -14.72 5.08
N GLN A 210 -18.50 -13.76 6.00
CA GLN A 210 -17.96 -13.92 7.33
C GLN A 210 -18.98 -14.69 8.18
N THR A 211 -18.56 -15.82 8.74
CA THR A 211 -19.37 -16.67 9.59
C THR A 211 -18.76 -16.70 10.99
N GLU A 212 -19.59 -16.41 11.98
CA GLU A 212 -19.19 -16.53 13.38
C GLU A 212 -19.16 -18.02 13.77
N LEU A 213 -18.05 -18.48 14.32
CA LEU A 213 -17.86 -19.84 14.81
C LEU A 213 -18.02 -19.95 16.31
N GLY A 214 -17.84 -18.87 17.06
CA GLY A 214 -18.03 -18.85 18.51
C GLY A 214 -17.77 -17.47 19.11
N LYS A 215 -18.37 -17.24 20.26
CA LYS A 215 -18.20 -16.03 21.06
C LYS A 215 -17.08 -16.19 22.08
N ALA A 216 -16.46 -15.08 22.47
CA ALA A 216 -15.58 -15.00 23.63
C ALA A 216 -16.23 -15.69 24.86
N GLY A 217 -15.44 -16.47 25.60
CA GLY A 217 -15.93 -17.28 26.74
C GLY A 217 -16.62 -18.59 26.34
N THR A 218 -16.78 -18.92 25.06
CA THR A 218 -17.28 -20.23 24.64
C THR A 218 -16.22 -21.29 24.90
N VAL A 219 -16.55 -22.31 25.68
CA VAL A 219 -15.69 -23.48 25.88
C VAL A 219 -15.69 -24.34 24.61
N ILE A 220 -14.52 -24.49 23.99
CA ILE A 220 -14.36 -25.19 22.70
C ILE A 220 -13.67 -26.55 22.85
N ALA A 221 -12.97 -26.78 23.96
CA ALA A 221 -12.26 -28.03 24.25
C ALA A 221 -12.02 -28.13 25.75
N GLU A 222 -11.55 -29.30 26.19
CA GLU A 222 -11.06 -29.51 27.56
C GLU A 222 -9.61 -29.97 27.55
N ALA A 223 -8.81 -29.44 28.47
CA ALA A 223 -7.45 -29.89 28.71
C ALA A 223 -7.35 -30.70 30.01
N GLN A 224 -6.56 -31.77 30.02
CA GLN A 224 -6.29 -32.53 31.22
C GLN A 224 -5.35 -31.78 32.19
N VAL A 225 -5.66 -31.81 33.45
CA VAL A 225 -4.87 -31.19 34.53
C VAL A 225 -4.14 -32.26 35.30
N SER A 226 -2.80 -32.23 35.28
CA SER A 226 -1.97 -33.25 35.94
C SER A 226 -1.98 -33.17 37.46
N ILE A 227 -2.13 -31.95 38.02
CA ILE A 227 -2.16 -31.70 39.48
C ILE A 227 -3.14 -30.56 39.72
N GLY A 228 -4.38 -30.87 39.93
CA GLY A 228 -5.45 -29.90 40.16
C GLY A 228 -6.60 -30.50 40.98
N ALA A 229 -7.53 -29.67 41.44
CA ALA A 229 -8.73 -30.11 42.12
C ALA A 229 -9.71 -30.86 41.19
N GLU A 230 -9.69 -30.49 39.92
CA GLU A 230 -10.49 -31.11 38.86
C GLU A 230 -9.59 -31.78 37.84
N PRO A 231 -10.02 -32.90 37.18
CA PRO A 231 -9.23 -33.62 36.21
C PRO A 231 -9.06 -32.92 34.87
N THR A 232 -9.97 -32.01 34.54
CA THR A 232 -9.98 -31.22 33.29
C THR A 232 -10.25 -29.74 33.57
N VAL A 233 -9.84 -28.89 32.61
CA VAL A 233 -10.17 -27.48 32.58
C VAL A 233 -10.70 -27.11 31.19
N GLY A 234 -11.75 -26.31 31.14
CA GLY A 234 -12.30 -25.78 29.88
C GLY A 234 -11.32 -24.83 29.20
N LEU A 235 -11.14 -25.00 27.89
CA LEU A 235 -10.43 -24.04 27.03
C LEU A 235 -11.44 -23.16 26.34
N GLU A 236 -11.43 -21.88 26.69
CA GLU A 236 -12.37 -20.90 26.18
C GLU A 236 -11.75 -20.06 25.04
N LEU A 237 -12.61 -19.58 24.14
CA LEU A 237 -12.21 -18.56 23.19
C LEU A 237 -11.90 -17.24 23.92
N ALA A 238 -10.70 -16.69 23.69
CA ALA A 238 -10.29 -15.41 24.28
C ALA A 238 -11.04 -14.20 23.65
N GLU A 239 -11.49 -14.37 22.40
CA GLU A 239 -12.20 -13.35 21.62
C GLU A 239 -13.22 -14.03 20.68
N ASP A 240 -14.12 -13.22 20.09
CA ASP A 240 -15.08 -13.72 19.10
C ASP A 240 -14.32 -14.30 17.89
N LEU A 241 -14.60 -15.55 17.55
CA LEU A 241 -14.00 -16.25 16.43
C LEU A 241 -14.92 -16.19 15.22
N SER A 242 -14.47 -15.55 14.16
CA SER A 242 -15.13 -15.57 12.86
C SER A 242 -14.17 -15.96 11.76
N VAL A 243 -14.68 -16.61 10.73
CA VAL A 243 -13.92 -17.05 9.56
C VAL A 243 -14.60 -16.59 8.28
N LEU A 244 -13.80 -16.38 7.26
CA LEU A 244 -14.27 -16.09 5.92
C LEU A 244 -14.42 -17.43 5.16
N ILE A 245 -15.64 -17.75 4.73
CA ILE A 245 -15.93 -18.98 4.00
C ILE A 245 -16.63 -18.68 2.68
N PRO A 246 -16.51 -19.55 1.65
CA PRO A 246 -17.31 -19.43 0.44
C PRO A 246 -18.81 -19.47 0.74
N VAL A 247 -19.57 -18.57 0.12
CA VAL A 247 -21.04 -18.48 0.34
C VAL A 247 -21.75 -19.82 0.07
N ASN A 248 -21.26 -20.61 -0.89
CA ASN A 248 -21.81 -21.93 -1.23
C ASN A 248 -21.41 -23.05 -0.24
N SER A 249 -20.66 -22.73 0.82
CA SER A 249 -20.24 -23.68 1.87
C SER A 249 -21.07 -23.56 3.16
N LEU A 250 -22.09 -22.71 3.14
CA LEU A 250 -23.06 -22.49 4.23
C LEU A 250 -24.21 -23.49 4.19
#